data_460243270e7191b5c0b88e1230ddf39c
#
_entry.id   460243270e7191b5c0b88e1230ddf39c
#
_cell.length_a   1.000
_cell.length_b   1.000
_cell.length_c   1.000
_cell.angle_alpha   90.00
_cell.angle_beta   90.00
_cell.angle_gamma   90.00
#
_symmetry.space_group_name_H-M   'P 1'
#
loop_
_entity.id
_entity.type
_entity.pdbx_description
1 polymer ?
#
loop_
_entity_poly.entity_id
_entity_poly.type
_entity_poly.pdbx_seq_one_letter_code
_entity_poly.pdbx_strand_id
1 'polypeptide(L)'
;MDYIALDSYPHYTECEKIVSELGFHLVELKISPQNGVTQILATITGDDPTVNIGVNDCSRVHKVLLPALEEILGTDNTYMELTSPGMERNIKNAAEFPLFLGRELRVYDKNVTDWVGGVLTAADDKSITLEETKEDGSVEQKTLSFENIAKAKFIHL
;
A
#
# COMPACT_ATOMS: atom_id res chain seq x y z
N MET A 1 -15.30 2.11 -0.48
CA MET A 1 -13.88 2.54 -0.47
C MET A 1 -13.54 3.16 -1.80
N ASP A 2 -12.91 4.32 -1.77
CA ASP A 2 -12.55 5.01 -2.99
C ASP A 2 -11.35 4.37 -3.68
N TYR A 3 -11.33 4.46 -5.00
CA TYR A 3 -10.22 4.05 -5.83
C TYR A 3 -9.55 5.28 -6.43
N ILE A 4 -8.33 5.54 -6.03
CA ILE A 4 -7.51 6.64 -6.56
C ILE A 4 -6.29 5.98 -7.19
N ALA A 5 -6.17 6.07 -8.53
CA ALA A 5 -5.05 5.46 -9.24
C ALA A 5 -3.71 5.92 -8.63
N LEU A 6 -2.81 4.99 -8.33
CA LEU A 6 -1.55 5.32 -7.68
C LEU A 6 -0.70 6.28 -8.50
N ASP A 7 -0.73 6.15 -9.82
CA ASP A 7 0.02 7.04 -10.72
C ASP A 7 -0.56 8.46 -10.80
N SER A 8 -1.72 8.71 -10.17
CA SER A 8 -2.27 10.06 -10.06
C SER A 8 -1.62 10.89 -8.97
N TYR A 9 -0.87 10.28 -8.04
CA TYR A 9 -0.12 11.04 -7.04
C TYR A 9 1.01 11.81 -7.70
N PRO A 10 1.26 13.08 -7.29
CA PRO A 10 2.36 13.87 -7.85
C PRO A 10 3.70 13.13 -7.75
N HIS A 11 4.41 13.05 -8.87
CA HIS A 11 5.74 12.40 -8.98
C HIS A 11 5.78 10.90 -8.66
N TYR A 12 4.61 10.25 -8.55
CA TYR A 12 4.55 8.82 -8.24
C TYR A 12 5.29 7.98 -9.29
N THR A 13 5.05 8.22 -10.57
CA THR A 13 5.62 7.39 -11.64
C THR A 13 7.14 7.42 -11.65
N GLU A 14 7.74 8.60 -11.48
CA GLU A 14 9.20 8.74 -11.42
C GLU A 14 9.77 8.04 -10.18
N CYS A 15 9.12 8.19 -9.04
CA CYS A 15 9.55 7.57 -7.80
C CYS A 15 9.37 6.06 -7.81
N GLU A 16 8.25 5.56 -8.37
CA GLU A 16 8.00 4.12 -8.49
C GLU A 16 9.07 3.44 -9.35
N LYS A 17 9.51 4.10 -10.42
CA LYS A 17 10.58 3.56 -11.25
C LYS A 17 11.87 3.37 -10.46
N ILE A 18 12.23 4.36 -9.65
CA ILE A 18 13.44 4.29 -8.80
C ILE A 18 13.30 3.19 -7.76
N VAL A 19 12.15 3.11 -7.10
CA VAL A 19 11.87 2.14 -6.05
C VAL A 19 11.87 0.72 -6.62
N SER A 20 11.27 0.51 -7.78
CA SER A 20 11.21 -0.81 -8.41
C SER A 20 12.57 -1.31 -8.88
N GLU A 21 13.46 -0.42 -9.31
CA GLU A 21 14.84 -0.79 -9.66
C GLU A 21 15.62 -1.31 -8.44
N LEU A 22 15.20 -0.93 -7.24
CA LEU A 22 15.80 -1.41 -5.98
C LEU A 22 15.14 -2.68 -5.44
N GLY A 23 14.11 -3.21 -6.12
CA GLY A 23 13.42 -4.43 -5.72
C GLY A 23 12.23 -4.21 -4.79
N PHE A 24 11.67 -3.00 -4.77
CA PHE A 24 10.52 -2.65 -3.93
C PHE A 24 9.41 -2.02 -4.76
N HIS A 25 8.27 -1.77 -4.12
CA HIS A 25 7.12 -1.11 -4.75
C HIS A 25 6.66 0.06 -3.89
N LEU A 26 6.31 1.16 -4.55
CA LEU A 26 5.81 2.36 -3.88
C LEU A 26 4.31 2.24 -3.67
N VAL A 27 3.88 2.24 -2.41
CA VAL A 27 2.48 2.09 -2.02
C VAL A 27 1.78 3.44 -1.92
N GLU A 28 2.45 4.42 -1.34
CA GLU A 28 1.89 5.74 -1.09
C GLU A 28 3.00 6.79 -1.17
N LEU A 29 2.67 7.93 -1.75
CA LEU A 29 3.59 9.08 -1.82
C LEU A 29 2.80 10.35 -1.59
N LYS A 30 3.18 11.10 -0.56
CA LYS A 30 2.61 12.42 -0.27
C LYS A 30 3.71 13.45 -0.20
N ILE A 31 3.53 14.55 -0.93
CA ILE A 31 4.48 15.66 -0.96
C ILE A 31 3.71 16.92 -0.62
N SER A 32 4.10 17.59 0.46
CA SER A 32 3.41 18.83 0.89
C SER A 32 4.39 19.83 1.45
N PRO A 33 4.26 21.13 1.09
CA PRO A 33 5.07 22.17 1.69
C PRO A 33 4.54 22.53 3.10
N GLN A 34 5.45 22.64 4.06
CA GLN A 34 5.12 23.07 5.43
C GLN A 34 6.21 23.97 5.96
N ASN A 35 5.87 25.24 6.25
CA ASN A 35 6.80 26.21 6.86
C ASN A 35 8.13 26.35 6.12
N GLY A 36 8.09 26.34 4.77
CA GLY A 36 9.29 26.47 3.94
C GLY A 36 10.05 25.16 3.72
N VAL A 37 9.64 24.07 4.36
CA VAL A 37 10.22 22.72 4.18
C VAL A 37 9.24 21.86 3.40
N THR A 38 9.72 21.14 2.40
CA THR A 38 8.89 20.18 1.68
C THR A 38 8.89 18.86 2.44
N GLN A 39 7.72 18.48 2.93
CA GLN A 39 7.50 17.21 3.63
C GLN A 39 7.19 16.11 2.62
N ILE A 40 7.88 14.98 2.74
CA ILE A 40 7.68 13.83 1.87
C ILE A 40 7.37 12.61 2.74
N LEU A 41 6.22 12.00 2.50
CA LEU A 41 5.83 10.75 3.13
C LEU A 41 5.75 9.66 2.07
N ALA A 42 6.55 8.62 2.21
CA ALA A 42 6.58 7.50 1.29
C ALA A 42 6.41 6.18 2.04
N THR A 43 5.60 5.30 1.48
CA THR A 43 5.42 3.94 1.99
C THR A 43 5.82 2.98 0.90
N ILE A 44 6.69 2.02 1.21
CA ILE A 44 7.17 1.02 0.26
C ILE A 44 6.90 -0.39 0.80
N THR A 45 6.76 -1.35 -0.12
CA THR A 45 6.66 -2.78 0.22
C THR A 45 7.61 -3.56 -0.68
N GLY A 46 7.94 -4.81 -0.29
CA GLY A 46 8.81 -5.68 -1.10
C GLY A 46 8.07 -6.36 -2.22
N ASP A 47 8.80 -7.13 -3.05
CA ASP A 47 8.23 -7.93 -4.13
C ASP A 47 7.28 -9.02 -3.60
N ASP A 48 7.60 -9.57 -2.43
CA ASP A 48 6.70 -10.50 -1.74
C ASP A 48 5.91 -9.73 -0.67
N PRO A 49 4.63 -9.41 -0.92
CA PRO A 49 3.84 -8.61 0.02
C PRO A 49 3.51 -9.35 1.33
N THR A 50 3.77 -10.65 1.41
CA THR A 50 3.59 -11.44 2.64
C THR A 50 4.77 -11.31 3.59
N VAL A 51 5.87 -10.73 3.14
CA VAL A 51 7.08 -10.53 3.93
C VAL A 51 7.22 -9.05 4.28
N ASN A 52 7.39 -8.76 5.57
CA ASN A 52 7.62 -7.39 6.02
C ASN A 52 9.06 -6.98 5.72
N ILE A 53 9.24 -5.78 5.19
CA ILE A 53 10.57 -5.21 4.96
C ILE A 53 11.07 -4.53 6.24
N GLY A 54 12.39 -4.49 6.42
CA GLY A 54 13.01 -3.94 7.60
C GLY A 54 13.50 -2.50 7.45
N VAL A 55 14.03 -1.97 8.55
CA VAL A 55 14.58 -0.61 8.61
C VAL A 55 15.74 -0.44 7.62
N ASN A 56 16.57 -1.46 7.44
CA ASN A 56 17.69 -1.39 6.50
C ASN A 56 17.23 -1.24 5.05
N ASP A 57 16.13 -1.90 4.68
CA ASP A 57 15.54 -1.78 3.36
C ASP A 57 15.03 -0.36 3.12
N CYS A 58 14.29 0.19 4.09
CA CYS A 58 13.80 1.56 4.02
C CYS A 58 14.95 2.57 3.95
N SER A 59 16.00 2.38 4.72
CA SER A 59 17.18 3.24 4.70
C SER A 59 17.88 3.22 3.35
N ARG A 60 18.00 2.05 2.73
CA ARG A 60 18.60 1.90 1.40
C ARG A 60 17.81 2.65 0.32
N VAL A 61 16.49 2.54 0.35
CA VAL A 61 15.62 3.25 -0.59
C VAL A 61 15.67 4.75 -0.33
N HIS A 62 15.65 5.17 0.92
CA HIS A 62 15.70 6.58 1.30
C HIS A 62 16.95 7.27 0.72
N LYS A 63 18.11 6.63 0.81
CA LYS A 63 19.37 7.18 0.33
C LYS A 63 19.40 7.42 -1.19
N VAL A 64 18.62 6.67 -1.94
CA VAL A 64 18.54 6.80 -3.40
C VAL A 64 17.39 7.70 -3.80
N LEU A 65 16.23 7.55 -3.16
CA LEU A 65 15.02 8.26 -3.55
C LEU A 65 15.06 9.74 -3.19
N LEU A 66 15.54 10.10 -2.01
CA LEU A 66 15.53 11.51 -1.57
C LEU A 66 16.34 12.43 -2.48
N PRO A 67 17.61 12.12 -2.84
CA PRO A 67 18.35 12.99 -3.76
C PRO A 67 17.67 13.14 -5.12
N ALA A 68 17.05 12.07 -5.62
CA ALA A 68 16.34 12.10 -6.89
C ALA A 68 15.11 12.99 -6.82
N LEU A 69 14.35 12.94 -5.72
CA LEU A 69 13.20 13.82 -5.50
C LEU A 69 13.61 15.27 -5.34
N GLU A 70 14.69 15.53 -4.63
CA GLU A 70 15.21 16.90 -4.48
C GLU A 70 15.56 17.53 -5.83
N GLU A 71 16.12 16.74 -6.74
CA GLU A 71 16.39 17.19 -8.11
C GLU A 71 15.09 17.46 -8.88
N ILE A 72 14.11 16.55 -8.79
CA ILE A 72 12.81 16.69 -9.45
C ILE A 72 12.07 17.93 -8.93
N LEU A 73 12.08 18.14 -7.61
CA LEU A 73 11.38 19.23 -6.97
C LEU A 73 12.14 20.57 -7.05
N GLY A 74 13.42 20.54 -7.38
CA GLY A 74 14.25 21.73 -7.48
C GLY A 74 14.56 22.39 -6.13
N THR A 75 14.54 21.62 -5.04
CA THR A 75 14.86 22.10 -3.70
C THR A 75 15.53 21.01 -2.89
N ASP A 76 16.46 21.39 -2.01
CA ASP A 76 17.07 20.50 -1.03
C ASP A 76 16.55 20.75 0.39
N ASN A 77 15.61 21.68 0.53
CA ASN A 77 14.97 21.95 1.83
C ASN A 77 13.80 21.00 2.03
N THR A 78 14.13 19.72 2.28
CA THR A 78 13.19 18.62 2.32
C THR A 78 13.34 17.80 3.59
N TYR A 79 12.24 17.15 3.98
CA TYR A 79 12.23 16.11 5.00
C TYR A 79 11.45 14.92 4.47
N MET A 80 12.08 13.74 4.44
CA MET A 80 11.43 12.53 3.98
C MET A 80 11.30 11.52 5.11
N GLU A 81 10.08 11.04 5.32
CA GLU A 81 9.78 9.87 6.11
C GLU A 81 9.41 8.73 5.17
N LEU A 82 10.18 7.65 5.20
CA LEU A 82 9.97 6.49 4.35
C LEU A 82 9.83 5.25 5.23
N THR A 83 8.67 4.59 5.12
CA THR A 83 8.28 3.50 6.00
C THR A 83 7.76 2.29 5.22
N SER A 84 7.67 1.16 5.93
CA SER A 84 6.92 0.00 5.46
C SER A 84 5.45 0.15 5.84
N PRO A 85 4.54 -0.68 5.25
CA PRO A 85 3.12 -0.62 5.60
C PRO A 85 2.79 -0.97 7.05
N GLY A 86 3.70 -1.68 7.76
CA GLY A 86 3.41 -2.19 9.09
C GLY A 86 2.56 -3.44 9.07
N MET A 87 2.36 -4.06 10.24
CA MET A 87 1.62 -5.33 10.36
C MET A 87 0.11 -5.15 10.44
N GLU A 88 -0.35 -3.94 10.75
CA GLU A 88 -1.76 -3.62 10.92
C GLU A 88 -2.20 -2.44 10.05
N ARG A 89 -1.62 -2.33 8.85
CA ARG A 89 -1.95 -1.21 7.96
C ARG A 89 -3.44 -1.12 7.69
N ASN A 90 -3.98 0.08 7.84
CA ASN A 90 -5.31 0.42 7.35
C ASN A 90 -5.21 0.84 5.89
N ILE A 91 -5.86 0.09 5.00
CA ILE A 91 -5.89 0.40 3.58
C ILE A 91 -7.02 1.40 3.34
N LYS A 92 -6.67 2.60 2.90
CA LYS A 92 -7.65 3.68 2.65
C LYS A 92 -7.95 3.86 1.17
N ASN A 93 -7.03 3.47 0.31
CA ASN A 93 -7.17 3.59 -1.14
C ASN A 93 -7.23 2.19 -1.75
N ALA A 94 -8.32 1.88 -2.44
CA ALA A 94 -8.53 0.57 -3.05
C ALA A 94 -7.47 0.24 -4.11
N ALA A 95 -6.81 1.23 -4.71
CA ALA A 95 -5.73 1.01 -5.66
C ALA A 95 -4.50 0.34 -5.06
N GLU A 96 -4.39 0.27 -3.72
CA GLU A 96 -3.29 -0.42 -3.05
C GLU A 96 -3.45 -1.94 -3.06
N PHE A 97 -4.66 -2.47 -3.20
CA PHE A 97 -4.91 -3.91 -3.07
C PHE A 97 -4.02 -4.78 -3.97
N PRO A 98 -3.81 -4.45 -5.25
CA PRO A 98 -2.95 -5.30 -6.09
C PRO A 98 -1.52 -5.47 -5.58
N LEU A 99 -1.02 -4.53 -4.78
CA LEU A 99 0.31 -4.60 -4.19
C LEU A 99 0.41 -5.61 -3.04
N PHE A 100 -0.72 -6.08 -2.54
CA PHE A 100 -0.79 -6.93 -1.36
C PHE A 100 -1.41 -8.31 -1.63
N LEU A 101 -1.37 -8.77 -2.88
CA LEU A 101 -1.84 -10.11 -3.24
C LEU A 101 -1.09 -11.18 -2.43
N GLY A 102 -1.83 -12.11 -1.85
CA GLY A 102 -1.29 -13.14 -0.97
C GLY A 102 -1.30 -12.76 0.52
N ARG A 103 -1.57 -11.52 0.84
CA ARG A 103 -1.64 -11.06 2.23
C ARG A 103 -3.00 -11.34 2.84
N GLU A 104 -3.01 -11.68 4.11
CA GLU A 104 -4.25 -11.89 4.85
C GLU A 104 -4.82 -10.55 5.32
N LEU A 105 -6.06 -10.29 4.94
CA LEU A 105 -6.76 -9.04 5.22
C LEU A 105 -8.07 -9.29 5.93
N ARG A 106 -8.58 -8.27 6.59
CA ARG A 106 -9.98 -8.20 6.98
C ARG A 106 -10.59 -6.92 6.45
N VAL A 107 -11.83 -7.03 6.01
CA VAL A 107 -12.57 -5.98 5.34
C VAL A 107 -13.94 -5.85 5.99
N TYR A 108 -14.37 -4.62 6.26
CA TYR A 108 -15.73 -4.40 6.75
C TYR A 108 -16.67 -4.35 5.55
N ASP A 109 -17.54 -5.35 5.44
CA ASP A 109 -18.51 -5.50 4.36
C ASP A 109 -19.82 -4.85 4.76
N LYS A 110 -20.22 -3.80 4.05
CA LYS A 110 -21.47 -3.07 4.29
C LYS A 110 -22.71 -3.92 4.08
N ASN A 111 -22.62 -4.95 3.21
CA ASN A 111 -23.77 -5.81 2.92
C ASN A 111 -24.12 -6.73 4.09
N VAL A 112 -23.12 -7.20 4.82
CA VAL A 112 -23.32 -8.06 5.98
C VAL A 112 -23.15 -7.31 7.29
N THR A 113 -22.75 -6.03 7.24
CA THR A 113 -22.49 -5.17 8.39
C THR A 113 -21.55 -5.79 9.41
N ASP A 114 -20.50 -6.46 8.92
CA ASP A 114 -19.51 -7.15 9.75
C ASP A 114 -18.18 -7.27 8.99
N TRP A 115 -17.15 -7.66 9.72
CA TRP A 115 -15.83 -7.94 9.17
C TRP A 115 -15.79 -9.30 8.48
N VAL A 116 -15.17 -9.32 7.32
CA VAL A 116 -14.90 -10.52 6.54
C VAL A 116 -13.40 -10.64 6.38
N GLY A 117 -12.82 -11.79 6.73
CA GLY A 117 -11.39 -12.04 6.63
C GLY A 117 -11.05 -13.04 5.56
N GLY A 118 -9.81 -13.00 5.10
CA GLY A 118 -9.27 -13.97 4.16
C GLY A 118 -7.99 -13.49 3.49
N VAL A 119 -7.42 -14.38 2.70
CA VAL A 119 -6.23 -14.08 1.89
C VAL A 119 -6.68 -13.36 0.62
N LEU A 120 -6.04 -12.26 0.31
CA LEU A 120 -6.30 -11.51 -0.91
C LEU A 120 -5.73 -12.27 -2.11
N THR A 121 -6.61 -12.85 -2.93
CA THR A 121 -6.20 -13.69 -4.07
C THR A 121 -6.33 -12.98 -5.41
N ALA A 122 -7.17 -11.95 -5.49
CA ALA A 122 -7.35 -11.17 -6.71
C ALA A 122 -7.78 -9.75 -6.38
N ALA A 123 -7.40 -8.81 -7.21
CA ALA A 123 -7.82 -7.42 -7.11
C ALA A 123 -7.83 -6.81 -8.51
N ASP A 124 -8.87 -6.04 -8.81
CA ASP A 124 -8.97 -5.25 -10.04
C ASP A 124 -9.33 -3.80 -9.70
N ASP A 125 -9.83 -3.04 -10.66
CA ASP A 125 -10.19 -1.63 -10.46
C ASP A 125 -11.60 -1.42 -9.88
N LYS A 126 -12.31 -2.51 -9.55
CA LYS A 126 -13.70 -2.48 -9.06
C LYS A 126 -13.92 -3.33 -7.82
N SER A 127 -13.16 -4.40 -7.64
CA SER A 127 -13.41 -5.41 -6.62
C SER A 127 -12.16 -6.14 -6.19
N ILE A 128 -12.29 -6.85 -5.08
CA ILE A 128 -11.27 -7.77 -4.58
C ILE A 128 -11.90 -9.14 -4.33
N THR A 129 -11.06 -10.17 -4.31
CA THR A 129 -11.47 -11.53 -3.91
C THR A 129 -10.66 -11.96 -2.71
N LEU A 130 -11.36 -12.38 -1.66
CA LEU A 130 -10.76 -12.95 -0.44
C LEU A 130 -11.06 -14.45 -0.39
N GLU A 131 -10.05 -15.22 0.00
CA GLU A 131 -10.16 -16.66 0.19
C GLU A 131 -10.07 -16.98 1.67
N GLU A 132 -11.14 -17.58 2.20
CA GLU A 132 -11.23 -18.00 3.59
C GLU A 132 -11.15 -19.52 3.68
N THR A 133 -10.25 -20.01 4.52
CA THR A 133 -10.19 -21.44 4.86
C THR A 133 -10.98 -21.68 6.14
N LYS A 134 -12.02 -22.51 6.06
CA LYS A 134 -12.89 -22.83 7.20
C LYS A 134 -12.28 -23.94 8.07
N GLU A 135 -12.85 -24.11 9.26
CA GLU A 135 -12.40 -25.12 10.24
C GLU A 135 -12.40 -26.54 9.69
N ASP A 136 -13.35 -26.87 8.79
CA ASP A 136 -13.46 -28.17 8.15
C ASP A 136 -12.47 -28.38 7.00
N GLY A 137 -11.61 -27.40 6.73
CA GLY A 137 -10.64 -27.43 5.63
C GLY A 137 -11.22 -26.98 4.30
N SER A 138 -12.51 -26.67 4.22
CA SER A 138 -13.11 -26.13 3.00
C SER A 138 -12.66 -24.70 2.76
N VAL A 139 -12.63 -24.30 1.49
CA VAL A 139 -12.20 -22.98 1.06
C VAL A 139 -13.39 -22.26 0.43
N GLU A 140 -13.63 -21.02 0.85
CA GLU A 140 -14.67 -20.16 0.31
C GLU A 140 -14.03 -18.89 -0.27
N GLN A 141 -14.40 -18.56 -1.49
CA GLN A 141 -13.97 -17.31 -2.12
C GLN A 141 -15.12 -16.30 -2.06
N LYS A 142 -14.79 -15.07 -1.67
CA LYS A 142 -15.75 -13.96 -1.59
C LYS A 142 -15.22 -12.80 -2.43
N THR A 143 -16.03 -12.33 -3.36
CA THR A 143 -15.72 -11.14 -4.16
C THR A 143 -16.50 -9.96 -3.60
N LEU A 144 -15.80 -8.87 -3.27
CA LEU A 144 -16.37 -7.66 -2.71
C LEU A 144 -16.10 -6.49 -3.64
N SER A 145 -17.16 -5.78 -4.01
CA SER A 145 -17.06 -4.52 -4.74
C SER A 145 -16.54 -3.42 -3.82
N PHE A 146 -15.71 -2.52 -4.32
CA PHE A 146 -15.17 -1.43 -3.49
C PHE A 146 -16.26 -0.56 -2.85
N GLU A 147 -17.40 -0.38 -3.53
CA GLU A 147 -18.52 0.40 -2.98
C GLU A 147 -19.12 -0.22 -1.71
N ASN A 148 -18.94 -1.52 -1.52
CA ASN A 148 -19.43 -2.26 -0.36
C ASN A 148 -18.39 -2.40 0.75
N ILE A 149 -17.19 -1.91 0.54
CA ILE A 149 -16.10 -1.96 1.52
C ILE A 149 -16.03 -0.63 2.26
N ALA A 150 -16.27 -0.67 3.58
CA ALA A 150 -16.14 0.52 4.41
C ALA A 150 -14.70 0.72 4.89
N LYS A 151 -14.04 -0.37 5.28
CA LYS A 151 -12.67 -0.36 5.83
C LYS A 151 -11.96 -1.63 5.43
N ALA A 152 -10.64 -1.56 5.33
CA ALA A 152 -9.80 -2.75 5.12
C ALA A 152 -8.50 -2.59 5.90
N LYS A 153 -8.03 -3.68 6.48
CA LYS A 153 -6.75 -3.68 7.18
C LYS A 153 -6.08 -5.06 7.16
N PHE A 154 -4.76 -5.04 7.35
CA PHE A 154 -4.01 -6.27 7.49
C PHE A 154 -4.43 -6.99 8.76
N ILE A 155 -4.48 -8.33 8.70
CA ILE A 155 -4.58 -9.16 9.89
C ILE A 155 -3.16 -9.38 10.41
N HIS A 156 -2.95 -9.04 11.66
CA HIS A 156 -1.69 -9.29 12.34
C HIS A 156 -1.56 -10.78 12.63
N LEU A 157 -0.46 -11.37 12.20
CA LEU A 157 -0.14 -12.78 12.44
C LEU A 157 0.81 -12.92 13.62
#